data_1b83ba491be996f81964fb6cb72d663a
#
_entry.id   1b83ba491be996f81964fb6cb72d663a
#
_cell.length_a   1.000
_cell.length_b   1.000
_cell.length_c   1.000
_cell.angle_alpha   90.00
_cell.angle_beta   90.00
_cell.angle_gamma   90.00
#
_symmetry.space_group_name_H-M   'P 1'
#
loop_
_entity.id
_entity.type
_entity.pdbx_description
1 polymer ?
#
loop_
_entity_poly.entity_id
_entity_poly.type
_entity_poly.pdbx_seq_one_letter_code
_entity_poly.pdbx_strand_id
1 'polypeptide(L)' 'MSSGSTKLLYKALISHYKAQKDEARAVLEVYFNNSVGIGEHSDIMNELKKWTSKLAEAEEAIDSLKKNFQQAPPIPKG' A
#
# COMPACT_ATOMS: atom_id res chain seq x y z
N MET A 1 -14.07 26.29 2.98
CA MET A 1 -13.64 25.41 2.70
C MET A 1 -14.32 24.49 2.04
N SER A 2 -13.97 24.01 1.14
CA SER A 2 -14.68 23.21 0.43
C SER A 2 -14.42 21.84 0.77
N SER A 3 -15.40 21.09 0.97
CA SER A 3 -15.24 19.73 1.21
C SER A 3 -14.75 19.03 -0.02
N GLY A 4 -14.90 19.62 -1.18
CA GLY A 4 -14.37 19.03 -2.38
C GLY A 4 -12.87 18.94 -2.38
N SER A 5 -12.19 19.97 -1.92
CA SER A 5 -10.77 19.95 -1.84
C SER A 5 -10.29 18.92 -0.84
N THR A 6 -10.95 18.81 0.27
CA THR A 6 -10.58 17.85 1.29
C THR A 6 -10.76 16.44 0.76
N LYS A 7 -11.85 16.21 0.04
CA LYS A 7 -12.07 14.89 -0.51
C LYS A 7 -11.04 14.54 -1.56
N LEU A 8 -10.63 15.53 -2.34
CA LEU A 8 -9.62 15.26 -3.35
C LEU A 8 -8.28 14.92 -2.73
N LEU A 9 -7.93 15.59 -1.64
CA LEU A 9 -6.68 15.27 -0.97
C LEU A 9 -6.72 13.86 -0.40
N TYR A 10 -7.84 13.49 0.22
CA TYR A 10 -7.98 12.16 0.76
C TYR A 10 -7.85 11.12 -0.36
N LYS A 11 -8.56 11.37 -1.46
CA LYS A 11 -8.54 10.46 -2.57
C LYS A 11 -7.15 10.34 -3.15
N ALA A 12 -6.43 11.43 -3.25
CA ALA A 12 -5.07 11.40 -3.77
C ALA A 12 -4.15 10.57 -2.89
N LEU A 13 -4.31 10.69 -1.58
CA LEU A 13 -3.49 9.88 -0.69
C LEU A 13 -3.81 8.41 -0.82
N ILE A 14 -5.08 8.06 -0.85
CA ILE A 14 -5.48 6.68 -1.00
C ILE A 14 -4.94 6.13 -2.34
N SER A 15 -5.04 6.91 -3.40
CA SER A 15 -4.56 6.47 -4.70
C SER A 15 -3.06 6.26 -4.68
N HIS A 16 -2.35 7.13 -3.99
CA HIS A 16 -0.91 7.01 -3.88
C HIS A 16 -0.53 5.68 -3.22
N TYR A 17 -1.17 5.38 -2.10
CA TYR A 17 -0.80 4.15 -1.40
C TYR A 17 -1.33 2.90 -2.09
N LYS A 18 -2.45 3.02 -2.81
CA LYS A 18 -2.90 1.88 -3.60
C LYS A 18 -1.90 1.57 -4.70
N ALA A 19 -1.37 2.60 -5.34
CA ALA A 19 -0.37 2.39 -6.37
C ALA A 19 0.89 1.78 -5.78
N GLN A 20 1.30 2.24 -4.60
CA GLN A 20 2.48 1.67 -3.96
C GLN A 20 2.25 0.21 -3.59
N LYS A 21 1.05 -0.10 -3.11
CA LYS A 21 0.71 -1.47 -2.76
C LYS A 21 0.75 -2.36 -4.00
N ASP A 22 0.16 -1.91 -5.08
CA ASP A 22 0.11 -2.71 -6.29
C ASP A 22 1.50 -2.91 -6.87
N GLU A 23 2.32 -1.87 -6.84
CA GLU A 23 3.67 -1.99 -7.33
C GLU A 23 4.47 -2.97 -6.48
N ALA A 24 4.37 -2.85 -5.17
CA ALA A 24 5.12 -3.73 -4.29
C ALA A 24 4.69 -5.18 -4.48
N ARG A 25 3.38 -5.41 -4.62
CA ARG A 25 2.91 -6.76 -4.86
C ARG A 25 3.42 -7.32 -6.17
N ALA A 26 3.40 -6.50 -7.21
CA ALA A 26 3.86 -6.96 -8.52
C ALA A 26 5.34 -7.32 -8.49
N VAL A 27 6.13 -6.50 -7.83
CA VAL A 27 7.56 -6.77 -7.75
C VAL A 27 7.82 -8.05 -6.97
N LEU A 28 7.14 -8.19 -5.83
CA LEU A 28 7.35 -9.38 -5.03
C LEU A 28 6.89 -10.63 -5.77
N GLU A 29 5.81 -10.53 -6.53
CA GLU A 29 5.35 -11.68 -7.29
C GLU A 29 6.36 -12.12 -8.34
N VAL A 30 7.00 -11.15 -8.97
CA VAL A 30 8.01 -11.51 -9.96
C VAL A 30 9.15 -12.25 -9.28
N TYR A 31 9.62 -11.77 -8.13
CA TYR A 31 10.69 -12.45 -7.45
C TYR A 31 10.28 -13.84 -6.96
N PHE A 32 9.09 -13.95 -6.39
CA PHE A 32 8.68 -15.22 -5.84
C PHE A 32 8.37 -16.26 -6.92
N ASN A 33 7.95 -15.80 -8.09
CA ASN A 33 7.64 -16.73 -9.15
C ASN A 33 8.86 -17.07 -9.98
N ASN A 34 9.95 -16.35 -9.81
CA ASN A 34 11.13 -16.64 -10.55
C ASN A 34 12.20 -17.01 -9.55
N SER A 35 12.27 -18.25 -9.20
CA SER A 35 13.17 -18.67 -8.15
C SER A 35 14.59 -18.83 -8.59
N VAL A 36 14.88 -18.67 -9.86
CA VAL A 36 16.22 -18.87 -10.32
C VAL A 36 17.13 -17.82 -9.75
N GLY A 37 18.14 -18.21 -9.07
CA GLY A 37 19.13 -17.30 -8.55
C GLY A 37 18.75 -16.52 -7.32
N ILE A 38 17.54 -16.72 -6.83
CA ILE A 38 17.14 -15.93 -5.70
C ILE A 38 18.04 -16.17 -4.51
N GLY A 39 18.46 -17.30 -4.25
CA GLY A 39 19.26 -17.55 -3.07
C GLY A 39 20.69 -17.22 -3.21
N GLU A 40 21.12 -16.73 -4.37
CA GLU A 40 22.49 -16.50 -4.58
C GLU A 40 22.99 -15.12 -4.36
N HIS A 41 22.17 -14.16 -4.22
CA HIS A 41 22.61 -12.78 -4.13
C HIS A 41 21.98 -12.08 -2.96
N SER A 42 22.79 -11.49 -2.13
CA SER A 42 22.24 -10.73 -1.01
C SER A 42 21.45 -9.53 -1.48
N ASP A 43 21.73 -9.05 -2.69
CA ASP A 43 20.96 -7.92 -3.20
C ASP A 43 19.50 -8.28 -3.40
N ILE A 44 19.23 -9.51 -3.78
CA ILE A 44 17.86 -9.94 -3.96
C ILE A 44 17.14 -9.90 -2.63
N MET A 45 17.79 -10.35 -1.58
CA MET A 45 17.18 -10.32 -0.27
C MET A 45 16.89 -8.89 0.17
N ASN A 46 17.80 -7.96 -0.12
CA ASN A 46 17.58 -6.57 0.21
C ASN A 46 16.40 -6.01 -0.57
N GLU A 47 16.26 -6.39 -1.83
CA GLU A 47 15.12 -5.95 -2.62
C GLU A 47 13.82 -6.51 -2.06
N LEU A 48 13.84 -7.77 -1.68
CA LEU A 48 12.63 -8.37 -1.11
C LEU A 48 12.24 -7.68 0.19
N LYS A 49 13.22 -7.34 1.02
CA LYS A 49 12.92 -6.64 2.25
C LYS A 49 12.35 -5.28 1.98
N LYS A 50 12.93 -4.58 1.00
CA LYS A 50 12.46 -3.25 0.68
C LYS A 50 11.02 -3.28 0.20
N TRP A 51 10.70 -4.18 -0.72
CA TRP A 51 9.36 -4.19 -1.27
C TRP A 51 8.33 -4.74 -0.30
N THR A 52 8.76 -5.64 0.59
CA THR A 52 7.88 -6.10 1.65
C THR A 52 7.53 -4.95 2.59
N SER A 53 8.51 -4.12 2.92
CA SER A 53 8.25 -2.97 3.77
C SER A 53 7.33 -1.97 3.09
N LYS A 54 7.52 -1.76 1.78
CA LYS A 54 6.65 -0.85 1.06
C LYS A 54 5.23 -1.37 0.99
N LEU A 55 5.08 -2.67 0.86
CA LEU A 55 3.76 -3.28 0.83
C LEU A 55 3.07 -3.08 2.18
N ALA A 56 3.77 -3.40 3.24
CA ALA A 56 3.20 -3.29 4.57
C ALA A 56 2.84 -1.84 4.89
N GLU A 57 3.72 -0.92 4.52
CA GLU A 57 3.48 0.49 4.77
C GLU A 57 2.23 0.96 4.03
N ALA A 58 2.10 0.56 2.77
CA ALA A 58 0.95 1.00 1.98
C ALA A 58 -0.35 0.44 2.54
N GLU A 59 -0.34 -0.83 2.91
CA GLU A 59 -1.54 -1.44 3.45
C GLU A 59 -1.94 -0.79 4.76
N GLU A 60 -0.97 -0.52 5.60
CA GLU A 60 -1.27 0.09 6.87
C GLU A 60 -1.73 1.53 6.70
N ALA A 61 -1.13 2.25 5.77
CA ALA A 61 -1.53 3.63 5.52
C ALA A 61 -2.97 3.70 5.02
N ILE A 62 -3.33 2.83 4.09
CA ILE A 62 -4.68 2.81 3.57
C ILE A 62 -5.66 2.50 4.69
N ASP A 63 -5.32 1.51 5.50
CA ASP A 63 -6.19 1.13 6.60
C ASP A 63 -6.36 2.27 7.59
N SER A 64 -5.29 2.94 7.94
CA SER A 64 -5.35 4.06 8.86
C SER A 64 -6.16 5.21 8.31
N LEU A 65 -5.99 5.50 7.03
CA LEU A 65 -6.74 6.58 6.42
C LEU A 65 -8.23 6.26 6.42
N LYS A 66 -8.57 5.03 6.10
CA LYS A 66 -9.97 4.66 6.08
C LYS A 66 -10.58 4.66 7.46
N LYS A 67 -9.83 4.18 8.43
CA LYS A 67 -10.35 4.14 9.77
C LYS A 67 -10.57 5.51 10.35
N ASN A 68 -9.75 6.44 10.05
CA ASN A 68 -9.81 7.73 10.71
C ASN A 68 -10.53 8.80 9.91
N PHE A 69 -10.56 8.69 8.60
CA PHE A 69 -11.05 9.78 7.79
C PHE A 69 -12.04 9.41 6.71
N GLN A 70 -12.35 8.10 6.57
CA GLN A 70 -13.28 7.76 5.52
C GLN A 70 -14.62 8.34 5.79
N GLN A 71 -15.24 8.89 4.77
CA GLN A 71 -16.50 9.52 4.94
C GLN A 71 -17.64 8.59 4.82
N ALA A 72 -17.61 7.47 5.31
CA ALA A 72 -18.70 6.55 5.22
C ALA A 72 -19.77 6.95 6.17
N PRO A 73 -20.98 6.68 5.92
CA PRO A 73 -22.03 6.98 6.87
C PRO A 73 -21.77 6.21 8.13
N PRO A 74 -22.07 6.79 9.22
CA PRO A 74 -21.83 6.13 10.47
C PRO A 74 -22.65 4.91 10.56
N ILE A 75 -22.08 3.88 11.07
CA ILE A 75 -22.77 2.70 11.23
C ILE A 75 -23.56 2.76 12.47
N PRO A 76 -24.72 2.47 12.40
CA PRO A 76 -25.54 2.54 13.57
C PRO A 76 -25.04 1.59 14.54
N LYS A 77 -24.74 1.96 15.66
CA LYS A 77 -24.27 1.14 16.51
C LYS A 77 -25.19 0.48 17.09
N GLY A 78 -25.62 0.01 17.17
CA GLY A 78 -26.58 -0.78 17.85
C GLY A 78 -26.88 -0.67 18.41
#